data_73d00762e369c9e7dc1482a68f6de2f6
#
_entry.id   73d00762e369c9e7dc1482a68f6de2f6
#
_cell.length_a   1.000
_cell.length_b   1.000
_cell.length_c   1.000
_cell.angle_alpha   90.00
_cell.angle_beta   90.00
_cell.angle_gamma   90.00
#
_symmetry.space_group_name_H-M   'P 1'
#
loop_
_entity.id
_entity.type
_entity.pdbx_description
1 polymer ?
#
loop_
_entity_poly.entity_id
_entity_poly.type
_entity_poly.pdbx_seq_one_letter_code
_entity_poly.pdbx_strand_id
1 'polypeptide(L)'
;SSFLVGENIPGNEELVRQMAKDGHLIGVHCMAHVDLARQPIEKSVEEIRETADWIEAVTGKRPEYIRPPYGSWSTELQERVSMTPVFWDVDTLDWKSRNTARIVKHICKNAAVHTVVLMHDAYQTSVDAALETIDTLTAEGYTFVTIEECLID
;
A
#
# COMPACT_ATOMS: atom_id res chain seq x y z
N SER A 1 5.42 -1.74 3.83
CA SER A 1 4.84 -2.23 2.57
C SER A 1 4.32 -1.06 1.75
N SER A 2 4.58 -1.04 0.46
CA SER A 2 4.17 0.02 -0.47
C SER A 2 3.39 -0.57 -1.62
N PHE A 3 2.24 0.05 -1.95
CA PHE A 3 1.38 -0.35 -3.05
C PHE A 3 1.43 0.71 -4.14
N LEU A 4 1.98 0.38 -5.30
CA LEU A 4 2.34 1.34 -6.32
C LEU A 4 1.25 1.53 -7.37
N VAL A 5 0.98 2.78 -7.70
CA VAL A 5 0.22 3.17 -8.90
C VAL A 5 1.15 3.02 -10.10
N GLY A 6 0.76 2.19 -11.06
CA GLY A 6 1.63 1.76 -12.16
C GLY A 6 2.14 2.92 -13.02
N GLU A 7 1.29 3.91 -13.33
CA GLU A 7 1.67 5.08 -14.12
C GLU A 7 2.75 5.96 -13.47
N ASN A 8 2.98 5.79 -12.15
CA ASN A 8 4.02 6.51 -11.43
C ASN A 8 5.37 5.77 -11.39
N ILE A 9 5.46 4.55 -11.93
CA ILE A 9 6.71 3.77 -11.94
C ILE A 9 7.69 4.30 -12.99
N PRO A 10 7.27 4.60 -14.25
CA PRO A 10 8.18 5.17 -15.24
C PRO A 10 8.84 6.46 -14.78
N GLY A 11 10.17 6.49 -14.83
CA GLY A 11 10.98 7.61 -14.32
C GLY A 11 11.34 7.51 -12.83
N ASN A 12 10.78 6.57 -12.10
CA ASN A 12 11.05 6.31 -10.67
C ASN A 12 11.59 4.88 -10.42
N GLU A 13 12.04 4.18 -11.47
CA GLU A 13 12.45 2.78 -11.39
C GLU A 13 13.57 2.54 -10.36
N GLU A 14 14.51 3.48 -10.26
CA GLU A 14 15.60 3.36 -9.30
C GLU A 14 15.13 3.44 -7.86
N LEU A 15 14.16 4.32 -7.58
CA LEU A 15 13.52 4.42 -6.26
C LEU A 15 12.81 3.10 -5.92
N VAL A 16 12.04 2.53 -6.85
CA VAL A 16 11.32 1.27 -6.65
C VAL A 16 12.30 0.11 -6.39
N ARG A 17 13.43 0.05 -7.13
CA ARG A 17 14.50 -0.93 -6.87
C ARG A 17 15.09 -0.77 -5.49
N GLN A 18 15.36 0.47 -5.07
CA GLN A 18 15.92 0.74 -3.75
C GLN A 18 14.95 0.30 -2.64
N MET A 19 13.66 0.62 -2.77
CA MET A 19 12.64 0.18 -1.81
C MET A 19 12.60 -1.36 -1.69
N ALA A 20 12.63 -2.08 -2.82
CA ALA A 20 12.65 -3.55 -2.81
C ALA A 20 13.93 -4.10 -2.18
N LYS A 21 15.09 -3.48 -2.47
CA LYS A 21 16.40 -3.86 -1.91
C LYS A 21 16.47 -3.62 -0.40
N ASP A 22 15.81 -2.58 0.09
CA ASP A 22 15.74 -2.26 1.51
C ASP A 22 14.74 -3.15 2.29
N GLY A 23 14.14 -4.14 1.62
CA GLY A 23 13.25 -5.12 2.23
C GLY A 23 11.78 -4.67 2.31
N HIS A 24 11.40 -3.59 1.65
CA HIS A 24 9.98 -3.23 1.55
C HIS A 24 9.23 -4.20 0.65
N LEU A 25 8.07 -4.66 1.11
CA LEU A 25 7.14 -5.35 0.23
C LEU A 25 6.55 -4.35 -0.77
N ILE A 26 6.64 -4.69 -2.05
CA ILE A 26 6.08 -3.88 -3.14
C ILE A 26 4.86 -4.60 -3.70
N GLY A 27 3.70 -3.95 -3.64
CA GLY A 27 2.43 -4.47 -4.12
C GLY A 27 1.79 -3.58 -5.20
N VAL A 28 0.70 -4.06 -5.76
CA VAL A 28 -0.08 -3.40 -6.82
C VAL A 28 -1.10 -2.42 -6.25
N HIS A 29 -1.24 -1.24 -6.86
CA HIS A 29 -2.34 -0.29 -6.62
C HIS A 29 -3.02 0.16 -7.92
N CYS A 30 -3.08 -0.72 -8.93
CA CYS A 30 -3.58 -0.50 -10.29
C CYS A 30 -2.74 0.49 -11.12
N MET A 31 -2.99 0.55 -12.46
CA MET A 31 -2.26 1.46 -13.34
C MET A 31 -2.62 2.92 -13.07
N ALA A 32 -3.90 3.24 -12.97
CA ALA A 32 -4.42 4.62 -12.94
C ALA A 32 -5.36 4.90 -11.75
N HIS A 33 -5.22 4.21 -10.63
CA HIS A 33 -6.01 4.41 -9.41
C HIS A 33 -7.53 4.46 -9.65
N VAL A 34 -8.04 3.52 -10.42
CA VAL A 34 -9.47 3.42 -10.80
C VAL A 34 -10.28 2.59 -9.79
N ASP A 35 -11.59 2.82 -9.73
CA ASP A 35 -12.51 1.97 -8.96
C ASP A 35 -12.80 0.67 -9.73
N LEU A 36 -12.18 -0.42 -9.29
CA LEU A 36 -12.19 -1.72 -9.96
C LEU A 36 -13.60 -2.32 -10.08
N ALA A 37 -14.51 -2.02 -9.15
CA ALA A 37 -15.87 -2.55 -9.19
C ALA A 37 -16.81 -1.76 -10.12
N ARG A 38 -16.38 -0.60 -10.62
CA ARG A 38 -17.18 0.28 -11.48
C ARG A 38 -16.78 0.24 -12.95
N GLN A 39 -15.89 -0.64 -13.34
CA GLN A 39 -15.48 -0.82 -14.74
C GLN A 39 -15.62 -2.29 -15.16
N PRO A 40 -15.60 -2.57 -16.49
CA PRO A 40 -15.62 -3.95 -16.97
C PRO A 40 -14.49 -4.78 -16.36
N ILE A 41 -14.80 -6.03 -16.01
CA ILE A 41 -13.85 -6.92 -15.31
C ILE A 41 -12.55 -7.10 -16.08
N GLU A 42 -12.58 -7.19 -17.40
CA GLU A 42 -11.39 -7.34 -18.23
C GLU A 42 -10.46 -6.14 -18.10
N LYS A 43 -11.02 -4.92 -18.00
CA LYS A 43 -10.22 -3.71 -17.75
C LYS A 43 -9.60 -3.71 -16.35
N SER A 44 -10.34 -4.17 -15.36
CA SER A 44 -9.82 -4.27 -13.99
C SER A 44 -8.68 -5.28 -13.90
N VAL A 45 -8.79 -6.41 -14.58
CA VAL A 45 -7.72 -7.41 -14.67
C VAL A 45 -6.50 -6.85 -15.42
N GLU A 46 -6.69 -6.08 -16.48
CA GLU A 46 -5.63 -5.42 -17.24
C GLU A 46 -4.87 -4.40 -16.39
N GLU A 47 -5.57 -3.51 -15.68
CA GLU A 47 -5.01 -2.54 -14.72
C GLU A 47 -4.07 -3.20 -13.69
N ILE A 48 -4.52 -4.33 -13.15
CA ILE A 48 -3.76 -5.09 -12.16
C ILE A 48 -2.53 -5.74 -12.80
N ARG A 49 -2.72 -6.41 -13.95
CA ARG A 49 -1.65 -7.15 -14.62
C ARG A 49 -0.56 -6.23 -15.14
N GLU A 50 -0.90 -5.14 -15.79
CA GLU A 50 0.08 -4.17 -16.30
C GLU A 50 0.94 -3.58 -15.18
N THR A 51 0.32 -3.24 -14.05
CA THR A 51 1.07 -2.76 -12.88
C THR A 51 2.00 -3.83 -12.33
N ALA A 52 1.53 -5.08 -12.26
CA ALA A 52 2.35 -6.20 -11.81
C ALA A 52 3.53 -6.46 -12.76
N ASP A 53 3.33 -6.34 -14.05
CA ASP A 53 4.38 -6.50 -15.07
C ASP A 53 5.45 -5.41 -14.94
N TRP A 54 5.06 -4.16 -14.68
CA TRP A 54 5.97 -3.06 -14.38
C TRP A 54 6.79 -3.31 -13.10
N ILE A 55 6.14 -3.71 -12.02
CA ILE A 55 6.83 -4.00 -10.75
C ILE A 55 7.83 -5.15 -10.94
N GLU A 56 7.43 -6.23 -11.61
CA GLU A 56 8.30 -7.37 -11.89
C GLU A 56 9.50 -6.98 -12.77
N ALA A 57 9.28 -6.19 -13.82
CA ALA A 57 10.34 -5.70 -14.69
C ALA A 57 11.39 -4.85 -13.95
N VAL A 58 10.96 -4.09 -12.94
CA VAL A 58 11.84 -3.20 -12.17
C VAL A 58 12.53 -3.91 -11.01
N THR A 59 11.81 -4.77 -10.29
CA THR A 59 12.29 -5.41 -9.05
C THR A 59 12.82 -6.83 -9.25
N GLY A 60 12.49 -7.49 -10.37
CA GLY A 60 12.79 -8.90 -10.63
C GLY A 60 11.88 -9.87 -9.87
N LYS A 61 10.90 -9.38 -9.10
CA LYS A 61 9.93 -10.19 -8.35
C LYS A 61 8.50 -9.78 -8.70
N ARG A 62 7.68 -10.76 -9.08
CA ARG A 62 6.25 -10.52 -9.31
C ARG A 62 5.54 -10.25 -7.99
N PRO A 63 4.72 -9.19 -7.89
CA PRO A 63 3.98 -8.88 -6.68
C PRO A 63 2.86 -9.92 -6.43
N GLU A 64 2.65 -10.25 -5.16
CA GLU A 64 1.63 -11.22 -4.72
C GLU A 64 0.45 -10.53 -4.01
N TYR A 65 0.60 -9.24 -3.69
CA TYR A 65 -0.38 -8.45 -2.94
C TYR A 65 -0.86 -7.25 -3.73
N ILE A 66 -2.15 -6.94 -3.56
CA ILE A 66 -2.79 -5.77 -4.13
C ILE A 66 -3.51 -4.98 -3.04
N ARG A 67 -3.40 -3.68 -3.03
CA ARG A 67 -4.34 -2.81 -2.34
C ARG A 67 -5.31 -2.23 -3.36
N PRO A 68 -6.58 -2.67 -3.36
CA PRO A 68 -7.55 -2.13 -4.30
C PRO A 68 -7.78 -0.65 -4.04
N PRO A 69 -7.76 0.22 -5.07
CA PRO A 69 -8.19 1.61 -4.90
C PRO A 69 -9.59 1.68 -4.27
N TYR A 70 -9.79 2.61 -3.34
CA TYR A 70 -11.05 2.78 -2.58
C TYR A 70 -11.48 1.57 -1.76
N GLY A 71 -10.66 0.53 -1.62
CA GLY A 71 -11.06 -0.75 -1.04
C GLY A 71 -12.05 -1.55 -1.90
N SER A 72 -12.18 -1.21 -3.17
CA SER A 72 -13.16 -1.79 -4.11
C SER A 72 -12.64 -3.13 -4.65
N TRP A 73 -13.24 -4.22 -4.20
CA TRP A 73 -12.86 -5.58 -4.57
C TRP A 73 -14.10 -6.46 -4.75
N SER A 74 -14.05 -7.44 -5.63
CA SER A 74 -15.15 -8.37 -5.87
C SER A 74 -14.68 -9.83 -5.90
N THR A 75 -15.61 -10.76 -5.65
CA THR A 75 -15.36 -12.20 -5.78
C THR A 75 -14.91 -12.55 -7.20
N GLU A 76 -15.51 -11.92 -8.21
CA GLU A 76 -15.15 -12.14 -9.61
C GLU A 76 -13.71 -11.72 -9.91
N LEU A 77 -13.24 -10.58 -9.36
CA LEU A 77 -11.82 -10.19 -9.45
C LEU A 77 -10.92 -11.19 -8.75
N GLN A 78 -11.30 -11.67 -7.56
CA GLN A 78 -10.53 -12.65 -6.82
C GLN A 78 -10.35 -13.96 -7.59
N GLU A 79 -11.34 -14.37 -8.38
CA GLU A 79 -11.26 -15.57 -9.23
C GLU A 79 -10.39 -15.37 -10.48
N ARG A 80 -10.23 -14.12 -10.93
CA ARG A 80 -9.49 -13.78 -12.16
C ARG A 80 -8.03 -13.42 -11.92
N VAL A 81 -7.66 -13.03 -10.71
CA VAL A 81 -6.30 -12.60 -10.38
C VAL A 81 -5.74 -13.39 -9.20
N SER A 82 -4.49 -13.86 -9.34
CA SER A 82 -3.79 -14.63 -8.30
C SER A 82 -3.06 -13.68 -7.34
N MET A 83 -3.79 -12.73 -6.73
CA MET A 83 -3.25 -11.77 -5.77
C MET A 83 -4.10 -11.72 -4.51
N THR A 84 -3.45 -11.49 -3.37
CA THR A 84 -4.12 -11.31 -2.09
C THR A 84 -4.48 -9.83 -1.90
N PRO A 85 -5.76 -9.47 -1.78
CA PRO A 85 -6.16 -8.10 -1.50
C PRO A 85 -5.83 -7.73 -0.06
N VAL A 86 -5.25 -6.55 0.13
CA VAL A 86 -4.86 -5.99 1.42
C VAL A 86 -5.68 -4.75 1.71
N PHE A 87 -6.45 -4.80 2.77
CA PHE A 87 -7.23 -3.68 3.29
C PHE A 87 -6.50 -3.03 4.48
N TRP A 88 -7.22 -2.29 5.30
CA TRP A 88 -6.68 -1.57 6.45
C TRP A 88 -7.65 -1.56 7.62
N ASP A 89 -7.10 -1.39 8.82
CA ASP A 89 -7.86 -1.26 10.07
C ASP A 89 -8.00 0.21 10.47
N VAL A 90 -6.97 1.01 10.19
CA VAL A 90 -6.93 2.44 10.52
C VAL A 90 -6.76 3.26 9.25
N ASP A 91 -7.81 4.00 8.88
CA ASP A 91 -7.74 5.03 7.85
C ASP A 91 -7.35 6.36 8.49
N THR A 92 -6.18 6.86 8.17
CA THR A 92 -5.65 8.10 8.77
C THR A 92 -6.31 9.36 8.24
N LEU A 93 -6.98 9.29 7.09
CA LEU A 93 -7.47 10.44 6.33
C LEU A 93 -6.40 11.51 6.13
N ASP A 94 -5.14 11.10 5.96
CA ASP A 94 -3.96 11.97 5.84
C ASP A 94 -4.06 12.89 4.63
N TRP A 95 -4.55 12.37 3.50
CA TRP A 95 -4.82 13.13 2.27
C TRP A 95 -5.80 14.29 2.48
N LYS A 96 -6.71 14.16 3.46
CA LYS A 96 -7.74 15.15 3.78
C LYS A 96 -7.28 16.13 4.85
N SER A 97 -6.72 15.63 5.94
CA SER A 97 -6.33 16.46 7.09
C SER A 97 -5.07 17.27 6.84
N ARG A 98 -4.09 16.66 6.12
CA ARG A 98 -2.75 17.23 5.87
C ARG A 98 -2.13 17.85 7.11
N ASN A 99 -2.30 17.22 8.25
CA ASN A 99 -1.83 17.68 9.55
C ASN A 99 -1.10 16.56 10.27
N THR A 100 0.22 16.63 10.32
CA THR A 100 1.12 15.63 10.91
C THR A 100 0.71 15.22 12.32
N ALA A 101 0.55 16.17 13.22
CA ALA A 101 0.22 15.91 14.63
C ALA A 101 -1.14 15.20 14.79
N ARG A 102 -2.13 15.56 13.97
CA ARG A 102 -3.44 14.92 13.96
C ARG A 102 -3.37 13.48 13.47
N ILE A 103 -2.58 13.23 12.42
CA ILE A 103 -2.37 11.90 11.84
C ILE A 103 -1.69 11.00 12.87
N VAL A 104 -0.57 11.44 13.46
CA VAL A 104 0.17 10.70 14.51
C VAL A 104 -0.74 10.36 15.68
N LYS A 105 -1.45 11.36 16.21
CA LYS A 105 -2.40 11.15 17.32
C LYS A 105 -3.47 10.11 16.99
N HIS A 106 -3.99 10.14 15.76
CA HIS A 106 -5.00 9.20 15.31
C HIS A 106 -4.46 7.77 15.25
N ILE A 107 -3.27 7.60 14.68
CA ILE A 107 -2.61 6.29 14.58
C ILE A 107 -2.30 5.75 15.97
N CYS A 108 -1.58 6.50 16.81
CA CYS A 108 -1.18 6.04 18.15
C CYS A 108 -2.38 5.68 19.04
N LYS A 109 -3.50 6.40 18.91
CA LYS A 109 -4.73 6.09 19.65
C LYS A 109 -5.36 4.76 19.25
N ASN A 110 -5.22 4.35 18.00
CA ASN A 110 -5.89 3.18 17.42
C ASN A 110 -4.93 2.01 17.13
N ALA A 111 -3.63 2.19 17.40
CA ALA A 111 -2.63 1.14 17.21
C ALA A 111 -2.90 -0.05 18.14
N ALA A 112 -2.84 -1.24 17.59
CA ALA A 112 -2.90 -2.52 18.28
C ALA A 112 -2.01 -3.53 17.56
N VAL A 113 -1.84 -4.71 18.14
CA VAL A 113 -1.12 -5.80 17.47
C VAL A 113 -1.82 -6.15 16.16
N HIS A 114 -1.05 -6.34 15.09
CA HIS A 114 -1.50 -6.65 13.72
C HIS A 114 -2.34 -5.55 13.05
N THR A 115 -2.28 -4.32 13.53
CA THR A 115 -2.97 -3.19 12.88
C THR A 115 -2.33 -2.80 11.57
N VAL A 116 -3.10 -2.79 10.50
CA VAL A 116 -2.73 -2.23 9.20
C VAL A 116 -3.19 -0.79 9.09
N VAL A 117 -2.25 0.13 8.95
CA VAL A 117 -2.51 1.58 8.85
C VAL A 117 -2.42 2.02 7.40
N LEU A 118 -3.46 2.70 6.90
CA LEU A 118 -3.48 3.31 5.57
C LEU A 118 -2.91 4.72 5.63
N MET A 119 -1.90 4.96 4.80
CA MET A 119 -1.29 6.28 4.57
C MET A 119 -0.94 6.46 3.09
N HIS A 120 -0.74 7.71 2.67
CA HIS A 120 -0.39 8.08 1.30
C HIS A 120 0.88 8.95 1.33
N ASP A 121 1.87 8.63 0.52
CA ASP A 121 3.18 9.30 0.47
C ASP A 121 3.21 10.55 -0.44
N ALA A 122 2.07 10.91 -1.04
CA ALA A 122 1.94 12.08 -1.90
C ALA A 122 2.09 13.44 -1.17
N TYR A 123 2.08 13.44 0.16
CA TYR A 123 2.14 14.67 0.98
C TYR A 123 3.25 14.58 2.02
N GLN A 124 4.07 15.63 2.11
CA GLN A 124 5.14 15.71 3.12
C GLN A 124 4.60 15.53 4.54
N THR A 125 3.41 16.04 4.85
CA THR A 125 2.76 15.87 6.16
C THR A 125 2.46 14.42 6.50
N SER A 126 2.16 13.58 5.51
CA SER A 126 1.96 12.14 5.68
C SER A 126 3.28 11.42 5.92
N VAL A 127 4.33 11.78 5.19
CA VAL A 127 5.68 11.23 5.36
C VAL A 127 6.22 11.57 6.76
N ASP A 128 6.11 12.83 7.17
CA ASP A 128 6.54 13.28 8.50
C ASP A 128 5.74 12.53 9.60
N ALA A 129 4.44 12.35 9.41
CA ALA A 129 3.60 11.60 10.34
C ALA A 129 3.98 10.12 10.42
N ALA A 130 4.34 9.49 9.30
CA ALA A 130 4.82 8.11 9.29
C ALA A 130 6.09 7.95 10.11
N LEU A 131 7.08 8.83 9.91
CA LEU A 131 8.35 8.81 10.65
C LEU A 131 8.13 9.03 12.16
N GLU A 132 7.35 10.04 12.55
CA GLU A 132 7.03 10.33 13.94
C GLU A 132 6.24 9.18 14.60
N THR A 133 5.33 8.55 13.86
CA THR A 133 4.57 7.38 14.33
C THR A 133 5.49 6.18 14.57
N ILE A 134 6.43 5.93 13.65
CA ILE A 134 7.40 4.84 13.78
C ILE A 134 8.23 5.03 15.05
N ASP A 135 8.78 6.23 15.26
CA ASP A 135 9.59 6.52 16.46
C ASP A 135 8.76 6.36 17.74
N THR A 136 7.55 6.89 17.77
CA THR A 136 6.67 6.85 18.94
C THR A 136 6.28 5.42 19.30
N LEU A 137 5.75 4.67 18.35
CA LEU A 137 5.28 3.31 18.61
C LEU A 137 6.43 2.32 18.85
N THR A 138 7.59 2.53 18.23
CA THR A 138 8.80 1.73 18.54
C THR A 138 9.24 1.95 19.99
N ALA A 139 9.19 3.19 20.49
CA ALA A 139 9.48 3.48 21.89
C ALA A 139 8.46 2.86 22.85
N GLU A 140 7.23 2.61 22.41
CA GLU A 140 6.19 1.89 23.15
C GLU A 140 6.27 0.37 23.02
N GLY A 141 7.25 -0.16 22.26
CA GLY A 141 7.52 -1.59 22.12
C GLY A 141 6.84 -2.26 20.91
N TYR A 142 6.26 -1.49 20.00
CA TYR A 142 5.74 -2.03 18.73
C TYR A 142 6.88 -2.34 17.76
N THR A 143 6.69 -3.36 16.94
CA THR A 143 7.54 -3.69 15.80
C THR A 143 6.77 -3.47 14.50
N PHE A 144 7.40 -2.83 13.54
CA PHE A 144 6.85 -2.64 12.21
C PHE A 144 7.31 -3.76 11.29
N VAL A 145 6.36 -4.42 10.64
CA VAL A 145 6.58 -5.57 9.78
C VAL A 145 5.98 -5.34 8.38
N THR A 146 6.34 -6.16 7.43
CA THR A 146 5.66 -6.17 6.12
C THR A 146 4.27 -6.77 6.25
N ILE A 147 3.41 -6.52 5.26
CA ILE A 147 2.07 -7.12 5.26
C ILE A 147 2.14 -8.65 5.18
N GLU A 148 3.13 -9.19 4.48
CA GLU A 148 3.37 -10.63 4.40
C GLU A 148 3.63 -11.24 5.80
N GLU A 149 4.52 -10.63 6.57
CA GLU A 149 4.81 -11.03 7.95
C GLU A 149 3.59 -10.88 8.87
N CYS A 150 2.81 -9.81 8.67
CA CYS A 150 1.59 -9.55 9.46
C CYS A 150 0.48 -10.58 9.21
N LEU A 151 0.40 -11.19 8.02
CA LEU A 151 -0.63 -12.16 7.65
C LEU A 151 -0.28 -13.61 8.00
N ILE A 152 0.99 -13.91 8.33
CA ILE A 152 1.45 -15.27 8.64
C ILE A 152 1.20 -15.63 10.13
N ASP A 153 1.09 -14.66 10.99
CA ASP A 153 0.80 -14.83 12.42
C ASP A 153 -0.72 -14.86 12.69
#